data_5695cd7cebd7a428110ab6807cf85f45
#
_entry.id   5695cd7cebd7a428110ab6807cf85f45
#
_cell.length_a   1.000
_cell.length_b   1.000
_cell.length_c   1.000
_cell.angle_alpha   90.00
_cell.angle_beta   90.00
_cell.angle_gamma   90.00
#
_symmetry.space_group_name_H-M   'P 1'
#
loop_
_entity.id
_entity.type
_entity.pdbx_description
1 polymer ?
#
loop_
_entity_poly.entity_id
_entity_poly.type
_entity_poly.pdbx_seq_one_letter_code
_entity_poly.pdbx_strand_id
1 'polypeptide(L)'
;MLFEILQEGADGWPQVIDIYFEHNQTVAKPVEHSITIKDSGMYYLWFVNCDEDLSAATVAGQTTWKNPGGYLPGMMYPHIAFFAVMSLLYLVLMIVWGLLYARHWTDIFSLQHYMTAVIVMGMLEMSAWYFDYVNFNVSGHRPMLPTLWAVLMGCIRKTVSRTLILMVSLGYGVVLPFLSDLQKKVCAPTFMLPACIASLLDQRELILPYTVL
;
A
#
# COMPACT_ATOMS: atom_id res chain seq x y z
N MET A 1 28.28 -30.13 -7.14
CA MET A 1 27.10 -29.96 -8.00
C MET A 1 26.43 -28.57 -7.87
N LEU A 2 26.58 -27.83 -6.75
CA LEU A 2 26.10 -26.43 -6.63
C LEU A 2 27.04 -25.40 -7.27
N PHE A 3 28.30 -25.74 -7.43
CA PHE A 3 29.32 -24.85 -8.00
C PHE A 3 29.15 -24.58 -9.51
N GLU A 4 28.50 -25.47 -10.26
CA GLU A 4 28.24 -25.28 -11.69
C GLU A 4 27.11 -24.30 -12.00
N ILE A 5 26.23 -24.03 -11.03
CA ILE A 5 25.07 -23.14 -11.21
C ILE A 5 25.47 -21.64 -11.07
N LEU A 6 26.60 -21.38 -10.43
CA LEU A 6 27.13 -20.03 -10.18
C LEU A 6 28.19 -19.59 -11.20
N GLN A 7 28.41 -20.35 -12.27
CA GLN A 7 29.32 -19.96 -13.31
C GLN A 7 28.79 -18.76 -14.07
N GLU A 8 29.54 -17.68 -14.06
CA GLU A 8 29.24 -16.43 -14.74
C GLU A 8 28.92 -16.73 -16.22
N GLY A 9 27.67 -16.49 -16.63
CA GLY A 9 27.26 -16.64 -18.01
C GLY A 9 27.96 -15.63 -18.93
N ALA A 10 27.85 -15.80 -20.23
CA ALA A 10 28.44 -14.91 -21.23
C ALA A 10 28.03 -13.44 -21.07
N ASP A 11 26.92 -13.16 -20.34
CA ASP A 11 26.41 -11.82 -20.06
C ASP A 11 26.84 -11.25 -18.71
N GLY A 12 27.76 -11.90 -17.98
CA GLY A 12 28.25 -11.44 -16.67
C GLY A 12 27.27 -11.69 -15.50
N TRP A 13 26.30 -12.60 -15.66
CA TRP A 13 25.35 -13.02 -14.64
C TRP A 13 25.41 -14.56 -14.41
N PRO A 14 25.23 -15.05 -13.17
CA PRO A 14 25.04 -14.32 -11.90
C PRO A 14 26.31 -13.63 -11.43
N GLN A 15 26.20 -12.48 -10.77
CA GLN A 15 27.36 -11.85 -10.13
C GLN A 15 27.60 -12.51 -8.77
N VAL A 16 28.83 -12.94 -8.54
CA VAL A 16 29.25 -13.60 -7.31
C VAL A 16 30.16 -12.65 -6.53
N ILE A 17 29.85 -12.46 -5.26
CA ILE A 17 30.65 -11.65 -4.34
C ILE A 17 31.13 -12.58 -3.24
N ASP A 18 32.43 -12.87 -3.22
CA ASP A 18 33.03 -13.71 -2.20
C ASP A 18 33.33 -12.88 -0.95
N ILE A 19 32.91 -13.41 0.20
CA ILE A 19 33.16 -12.79 1.50
C ILE A 19 34.00 -13.76 2.31
N TYR A 20 35.21 -13.35 2.66
CA TYR A 20 36.16 -14.15 3.43
C TYR A 20 36.22 -13.65 4.89
N PHE A 21 36.26 -14.59 5.83
CA PHE A 21 36.61 -14.27 7.22
C PHE A 21 38.15 -14.32 7.34
N GLU A 22 38.71 -13.23 7.82
CA GLU A 22 40.15 -13.16 8.07
C GLU A 22 40.51 -14.00 9.32
N HIS A 23 41.67 -14.58 9.34
CA HIS A 23 42.09 -15.47 10.42
C HIS A 23 41.90 -14.80 11.80
N ASN A 24 41.13 -15.39 12.69
CA ASN A 24 40.72 -14.87 14.00
C ASN A 24 39.61 -13.79 14.01
N GLN A 25 38.93 -13.51 12.92
CA GLN A 25 37.79 -12.61 12.93
C GLN A 25 36.48 -13.37 12.92
N THR A 26 35.58 -12.98 13.82
CA THR A 26 34.21 -13.52 13.90
C THR A 26 33.21 -12.71 13.07
N VAL A 27 33.63 -11.56 12.53
CA VAL A 27 32.79 -10.67 11.73
C VAL A 27 33.53 -10.26 10.45
N ALA A 28 33.00 -10.66 9.32
CA ALA A 28 33.43 -10.17 8.02
C ALA A 28 32.52 -8.99 7.60
N LYS A 29 33.12 -7.87 7.21
CA LYS A 29 32.39 -6.73 6.65
C LYS A 29 32.64 -6.73 5.14
N PRO A 30 31.63 -7.09 4.32
CA PRO A 30 31.77 -6.95 2.89
C PRO A 30 31.93 -5.47 2.51
N VAL A 31 32.73 -5.22 1.49
CA VAL A 31 32.85 -3.88 0.91
C VAL A 31 31.52 -3.51 0.28
N GLU A 32 31.11 -2.26 0.46
CA GLU A 32 29.90 -1.74 -0.18
C GLU A 32 30.01 -1.92 -1.71
N HIS A 33 29.12 -2.74 -2.25
CA HIS A 33 29.12 -3.07 -3.67
C HIS A 33 27.84 -2.59 -4.33
N SER A 34 27.97 -1.86 -5.43
CA SER A 34 26.83 -1.42 -6.21
C SER A 34 26.83 -2.09 -7.58
N ILE A 35 25.74 -2.77 -7.89
CA ILE A 35 25.59 -3.50 -9.14
C ILE A 35 24.59 -2.76 -10.03
N THR A 36 25.02 -2.38 -11.23
CA THR A 36 24.13 -1.76 -12.21
C THR A 36 23.48 -2.82 -13.08
N ILE A 37 22.15 -2.91 -12.98
CA ILE A 37 21.33 -3.83 -13.74
C ILE A 37 20.91 -3.15 -15.05
N LYS A 38 21.18 -3.80 -16.20
CA LYS A 38 20.85 -3.26 -17.53
C LYS A 38 19.48 -3.72 -18.03
N ASP A 39 19.12 -4.98 -17.76
CA ASP A 39 17.91 -5.58 -18.28
C ASP A 39 16.79 -5.59 -17.25
N SER A 40 15.56 -5.39 -17.71
CA SER A 40 14.39 -5.45 -16.84
C SER A 40 14.05 -6.91 -16.53
N GLY A 41 14.00 -7.27 -15.25
CA GLY A 41 13.72 -8.64 -14.82
C GLY A 41 13.50 -8.75 -13.33
N MET A 42 13.27 -9.97 -12.86
CA MET A 42 13.25 -10.29 -11.43
C MET A 42 14.66 -10.75 -11.02
N TYR A 43 15.21 -10.10 -10.02
CA TYR A 43 16.52 -10.38 -9.49
C TYR A 43 16.42 -10.84 -8.05
N TYR A 44 17.25 -11.82 -7.70
CA TYR A 44 17.29 -12.42 -6.37
C TYR A 44 18.69 -12.30 -5.80
N LEU A 45 18.78 -11.99 -4.53
CA LEU A 45 20.02 -12.02 -3.77
C LEU A 45 20.04 -13.29 -2.94
N TRP A 46 21.07 -14.13 -3.18
CA TRP A 46 21.25 -15.39 -2.47
C TRP A 46 22.49 -15.32 -1.59
N PHE A 47 22.38 -15.71 -0.34
CA PHE A 47 23.51 -15.91 0.55
C PHE A 47 23.76 -17.41 0.63
N VAL A 48 24.94 -17.82 0.21
CA VAL A 48 25.33 -19.24 0.18
C VAL A 48 26.53 -19.42 1.09
N ASN A 49 26.41 -20.32 2.06
CA ASN A 49 27.53 -20.74 2.87
C ASN A 49 28.18 -21.97 2.23
N CYS A 50 29.44 -21.83 1.81
CA CYS A 50 30.22 -22.89 1.14
C CYS A 50 31.25 -23.53 2.08
N ASP A 51 31.40 -23.07 3.31
CA ASP A 51 32.38 -23.58 4.26
C ASP A 51 31.74 -24.64 5.16
N GLU A 52 32.30 -25.86 5.14
CA GLU A 52 31.81 -26.98 5.95
C GLU A 52 32.10 -26.79 7.46
N ASP A 53 33.11 -26.00 7.79
CA ASP A 53 33.49 -25.72 9.18
C ASP A 53 32.62 -24.61 9.81
N LEU A 54 31.88 -23.86 9.01
CA LEU A 54 31.01 -22.78 9.45
C LEU A 54 29.59 -23.32 9.75
N SER A 55 29.37 -23.74 10.96
CA SER A 55 28.08 -24.36 11.37
C SER A 55 26.90 -23.37 11.39
N ALA A 56 27.12 -22.08 11.61
CA ALA A 56 26.11 -21.02 11.57
C ALA A 56 26.72 -19.67 11.24
N ALA A 57 26.23 -19.02 10.20
CA ALA A 57 26.59 -17.65 9.85
C ALA A 57 25.33 -16.76 9.91
N THR A 58 25.43 -15.62 10.57
CA THR A 58 24.36 -14.63 10.60
C THR A 58 24.72 -13.47 9.70
N VAL A 59 23.86 -13.18 8.73
CA VAL A 59 24.04 -12.04 7.82
C VAL A 59 23.14 -10.90 8.30
N ALA A 60 23.73 -9.75 8.58
CA ALA A 60 23.00 -8.54 8.95
C ALA A 60 23.46 -7.38 8.08
N GLY A 61 22.51 -6.74 7.40
CA GLY A 61 22.83 -5.63 6.50
C GLY A 61 21.59 -5.00 5.90
N GLN A 62 21.78 -3.99 5.07
CA GLN A 62 20.71 -3.35 4.31
C GLN A 62 21.03 -3.45 2.83
N THR A 63 20.07 -3.89 2.05
CA THR A 63 20.16 -3.89 0.59
C THR A 63 19.23 -2.82 0.04
N THR A 64 19.72 -1.98 -0.87
CA THR A 64 18.93 -0.91 -1.47
C THR A 64 18.71 -1.22 -2.95
N TRP A 65 17.46 -1.38 -3.33
CA TRP A 65 17.05 -1.62 -4.71
C TRP A 65 16.45 -0.36 -5.29
N LYS A 66 17.07 0.16 -6.35
CA LYS A 66 16.62 1.41 -6.98
C LYS A 66 16.42 1.21 -8.47
N ASN A 67 15.24 1.47 -8.95
CA ASN A 67 14.90 1.54 -10.37
C ASN A 67 15.27 2.90 -10.99
N PRO A 68 15.34 3.05 -12.31
CA PRO A 68 15.58 4.35 -12.96
C PRO A 68 14.54 5.42 -12.58
N GLY A 69 13.29 5.02 -12.27
CA GLY A 69 12.21 5.91 -11.86
C GLY A 69 12.10 6.18 -10.36
N GLY A 70 12.92 5.54 -9.52
CA GLY A 70 12.90 5.67 -8.07
C GLY A 70 13.00 4.34 -7.32
N TYR A 71 12.67 4.37 -6.04
CA TYR A 71 12.76 3.18 -5.17
C TYR A 71 11.55 2.25 -5.24
N LEU A 72 10.48 2.66 -5.93
CA LEU A 72 9.28 1.85 -6.04
C LEU A 72 9.52 0.64 -6.95
N PRO A 73 9.14 -0.59 -6.54
CA PRO A 73 9.20 -1.77 -7.40
C PRO A 73 8.44 -1.54 -8.72
N GLY A 74 8.98 -2.06 -9.83
CA GLY A 74 8.39 -1.87 -11.15
C GLY A 74 6.93 -2.34 -11.26
N MET A 75 6.55 -3.37 -10.50
CA MET A 75 5.17 -3.88 -10.42
C MET A 75 4.19 -2.86 -9.78
N MET A 76 4.68 -2.01 -8.87
CA MET A 76 3.86 -1.02 -8.18
C MET A 76 3.87 0.35 -8.86
N TYR A 77 4.75 0.58 -9.81
CA TYR A 77 4.89 1.87 -10.50
C TYR A 77 3.58 2.35 -11.17
N PRO A 78 2.78 1.50 -11.84
CA PRO A 78 1.51 1.91 -12.44
C PRO A 78 0.47 2.44 -11.43
N HIS A 79 0.58 2.07 -10.15
CA HIS A 79 -0.35 2.52 -9.11
C HIS A 79 -0.26 4.03 -8.86
N ILE A 80 0.92 4.65 -9.05
CA ILE A 80 1.06 6.12 -8.93
C ILE A 80 0.14 6.82 -9.93
N ALA A 81 0.21 6.43 -11.20
CA ALA A 81 -0.63 7.01 -12.24
C ALA A 81 -2.12 6.74 -11.99
N PHE A 82 -2.45 5.51 -11.56
CA PHE A 82 -3.82 5.13 -11.22
C PHE A 82 -4.40 6.00 -10.11
N PHE A 83 -3.71 6.15 -8.98
CA PHE A 83 -4.20 6.94 -7.86
C PHE A 83 -4.23 8.44 -8.19
N ALA A 84 -3.30 8.94 -9.02
CA ALA A 84 -3.34 10.31 -9.53
C ALA A 84 -4.62 10.58 -10.33
N VAL A 85 -4.92 9.73 -11.31
CA VAL A 85 -6.11 9.86 -12.15
C VAL A 85 -7.39 9.73 -11.32
N MET A 86 -7.45 8.74 -10.42
CA MET A 86 -8.62 8.54 -9.56
C MET A 86 -8.84 9.71 -8.60
N SER A 87 -7.79 10.26 -8.03
CA SER A 87 -7.87 11.44 -7.17
C SER A 87 -8.41 12.66 -7.94
N LEU A 88 -7.97 12.85 -9.18
CA LEU A 88 -8.49 13.92 -10.06
C LEU A 88 -9.97 13.71 -10.41
N LEU A 89 -10.38 12.48 -10.72
CA LEU A 89 -11.78 12.16 -11.00
C LEU A 89 -12.68 12.42 -9.78
N TYR A 90 -12.24 12.05 -8.59
CA TYR A 90 -12.96 12.37 -7.35
C TYR A 90 -13.02 13.87 -7.09
N LEU A 91 -11.97 14.62 -7.42
CA LEU A 91 -11.96 16.07 -7.29
C LEU A 91 -13.02 16.69 -8.21
N VAL A 92 -13.07 16.30 -9.48
CA VAL A 92 -14.08 16.77 -10.43
C VAL A 92 -15.49 16.41 -9.95
N LEU A 93 -15.69 15.17 -9.51
CA LEU A 93 -16.96 14.72 -8.95
C LEU A 93 -17.37 15.55 -7.72
N MET A 94 -16.43 15.85 -6.84
CA MET A 94 -16.68 16.67 -5.64
C MET A 94 -17.07 18.10 -6.01
N ILE A 95 -16.43 18.70 -7.02
CA ILE A 95 -16.77 20.05 -7.50
C ILE A 95 -18.19 20.06 -8.07
N VAL A 96 -18.51 19.14 -8.99
CA VAL A 96 -19.83 19.05 -9.61
C VAL A 96 -20.91 18.81 -8.56
N TRP A 97 -20.68 17.83 -7.69
CA TRP A 97 -21.62 17.53 -6.60
C TRP A 97 -21.76 18.68 -5.63
N GLY A 98 -20.68 19.35 -5.25
CA GLY A 98 -20.68 20.48 -4.33
C GLY A 98 -21.44 21.68 -4.89
N LEU A 99 -21.30 21.96 -6.21
CA LEU A 99 -22.07 23.01 -6.88
C LEU A 99 -23.59 22.70 -6.87
N LEU A 100 -23.96 21.46 -7.17
CA LEU A 100 -25.38 21.02 -7.11
C LEU A 100 -25.90 21.08 -5.69
N TYR A 101 -25.12 20.64 -4.73
CA TYR A 101 -25.46 20.67 -3.31
C TYR A 101 -25.66 22.09 -2.80
N ALA A 102 -24.76 23.02 -3.17
CA ALA A 102 -24.87 24.43 -2.79
C ALA A 102 -26.09 25.12 -3.44
N ARG A 103 -26.41 24.73 -4.69
CA ARG A 103 -27.56 25.31 -5.40
C ARG A 103 -28.92 24.94 -4.80
N HIS A 104 -29.02 23.74 -4.19
CA HIS A 104 -30.26 23.19 -3.63
C HIS A 104 -30.20 23.06 -2.11
N TRP A 105 -29.53 24.00 -1.46
CA TRP A 105 -29.27 23.95 -0.01
C TRP A 105 -30.54 23.85 0.85
N THR A 106 -31.69 24.39 0.37
CA THR A 106 -32.95 24.40 1.11
C THR A 106 -33.68 23.06 1.11
N ASP A 107 -33.41 22.18 0.13
CA ASP A 107 -34.20 20.96 -0.09
C ASP A 107 -33.34 19.68 0.13
N ILE A 108 -32.35 19.78 1.02
CA ILE A 108 -31.39 18.70 1.24
C ILE A 108 -31.98 17.61 2.14
N PHE A 109 -32.03 16.39 1.62
CA PHE A 109 -32.38 15.20 2.42
C PHE A 109 -31.13 14.67 3.15
N SER A 110 -31.37 14.04 4.33
CA SER A 110 -30.31 13.43 5.13
C SER A 110 -29.46 12.42 4.35
N LEU A 111 -30.04 11.74 3.34
CA LEU A 111 -29.32 10.80 2.47
C LEU A 111 -28.20 11.48 1.66
N GLN A 112 -28.40 12.73 1.24
CA GLN A 112 -27.42 13.49 0.46
C GLN A 112 -26.18 13.84 1.28
N HIS A 113 -26.31 14.01 2.60
CA HIS A 113 -25.16 14.19 3.50
C HIS A 113 -24.26 12.95 3.52
N TYR A 114 -24.86 11.74 3.55
CA TYR A 114 -24.08 10.50 3.49
C TYR A 114 -23.39 10.31 2.13
N MET A 115 -24.06 10.67 1.02
CA MET A 115 -23.45 10.65 -0.31
C MET A 115 -22.25 11.61 -0.38
N THR A 116 -22.41 12.83 0.14
CA THR A 116 -21.34 13.83 0.20
C THR A 116 -20.16 13.30 1.02
N ALA A 117 -20.44 12.69 2.17
CA ALA A 117 -19.40 12.10 3.02
C ALA A 117 -18.61 11.01 2.27
N VAL A 118 -19.29 10.13 1.53
CA VAL A 118 -18.63 9.07 0.73
C VAL A 118 -17.72 9.65 -0.35
N ILE A 119 -18.15 10.71 -1.05
CA ILE A 119 -17.37 11.37 -2.10
C ILE A 119 -16.11 12.02 -1.49
N VAL A 120 -16.27 12.79 -0.41
CA VAL A 120 -15.15 13.44 0.28
C VAL A 120 -14.16 12.42 0.82
N MET A 121 -14.64 11.36 1.48
CA MET A 121 -13.78 10.28 1.97
C MET A 121 -13.07 9.56 0.83
N GLY A 122 -13.72 9.35 -0.31
CA GLY A 122 -13.10 8.75 -1.50
C GLY A 122 -11.98 9.61 -2.05
N MET A 123 -12.15 10.91 -2.12
CA MET A 123 -11.10 11.84 -2.53
C MET A 123 -9.91 11.80 -1.58
N LEU A 124 -10.15 11.86 -0.27
CA LEU A 124 -9.10 11.82 0.74
C LEU A 124 -8.32 10.49 0.71
N GLU A 125 -9.01 9.37 0.55
CA GLU A 125 -8.38 8.06 0.43
C GLU A 125 -7.46 7.96 -0.80
N MET A 126 -7.96 8.35 -2.00
CA MET A 126 -7.17 8.28 -3.22
C MET A 126 -5.97 9.23 -3.20
N SER A 127 -6.15 10.43 -2.63
CA SER A 127 -5.05 11.38 -2.44
C SER A 127 -4.01 10.85 -1.44
N ALA A 128 -4.44 10.24 -0.35
CA ALA A 128 -3.53 9.68 0.64
C ALA A 128 -2.67 8.54 0.05
N TRP A 129 -3.28 7.64 -0.74
CA TRP A 129 -2.55 6.59 -1.46
C TRP A 129 -1.56 7.16 -2.47
N TYR A 130 -1.96 8.18 -3.23
CA TYR A 130 -1.06 8.84 -4.16
C TYR A 130 0.18 9.40 -3.45
N PHE A 131 0.00 10.15 -2.36
CA PHE A 131 1.11 10.70 -1.60
C PHE A 131 1.98 9.62 -0.95
N ASP A 132 1.40 8.52 -0.47
CA ASP A 132 2.14 7.40 0.09
C ASP A 132 3.08 6.77 -0.95
N TYR A 133 2.57 6.47 -2.15
CA TYR A 133 3.37 5.89 -3.23
C TYR A 133 4.44 6.85 -3.76
N VAL A 134 4.12 8.12 -3.93
CA VAL A 134 5.10 9.13 -4.38
C VAL A 134 6.21 9.30 -3.34
N ASN A 135 5.84 9.38 -2.07
CA ASN A 135 6.81 9.51 -0.99
C ASN A 135 7.73 8.28 -0.89
N PHE A 136 7.16 7.08 -0.99
CA PHE A 136 7.94 5.86 -1.04
C PHE A 136 8.88 5.81 -2.25
N ASN A 137 8.42 6.25 -3.42
CA ASN A 137 9.25 6.29 -4.62
C ASN A 137 10.46 7.23 -4.51
N VAL A 138 10.33 8.30 -3.74
CA VAL A 138 11.40 9.30 -3.53
C VAL A 138 12.32 8.90 -2.39
N SER A 139 11.77 8.49 -1.25
CA SER A 139 12.53 8.26 -0.01
C SER A 139 13.12 6.85 0.11
N GLY A 140 12.57 5.87 -0.60
CA GLY A 140 12.92 4.45 -0.44
C GLY A 140 12.42 3.83 0.88
N HIS A 141 11.84 4.63 1.76
CA HIS A 141 11.25 4.18 3.01
C HIS A 141 9.76 4.46 3.02
N ARG A 142 8.98 3.50 3.50
CA ARG A 142 7.53 3.67 3.64
C ARG A 142 7.22 4.18 5.04
N PRO A 143 6.86 5.48 5.19
CA PRO A 143 6.50 6.00 6.49
C PRO A 143 5.17 5.38 6.94
N MET A 144 5.11 4.83 8.15
CA MET A 144 3.92 4.13 8.65
C MET A 144 2.70 5.03 8.81
N LEU A 145 2.90 6.31 9.13
CA LEU A 145 1.80 7.25 9.40
C LEU A 145 0.90 7.51 8.18
N PRO A 146 1.41 7.89 6.99
CA PRO A 146 0.57 8.09 5.80
C PRO A 146 -0.14 6.83 5.36
N THR A 147 0.53 5.69 5.41
CA THR A 147 -0.05 4.40 5.05
C THR A 147 -1.20 4.03 5.98
N LEU A 148 -1.01 4.16 7.30
CA LEU A 148 -2.06 3.91 8.28
C LEU A 148 -3.26 4.86 8.09
N TRP A 149 -2.99 6.14 7.78
CA TRP A 149 -4.02 7.12 7.50
C TRP A 149 -4.84 6.74 6.25
N ALA A 150 -4.19 6.34 5.16
CA ALA A 150 -4.87 5.90 3.94
C ALA A 150 -5.76 4.68 4.19
N VAL A 151 -5.27 3.70 4.94
CA VAL A 151 -6.02 2.49 5.33
C VAL A 151 -7.24 2.86 6.17
N LEU A 152 -7.06 3.72 7.17
CA LEU A 152 -8.14 4.16 8.05
C LEU A 152 -9.25 4.87 7.27
N MET A 153 -8.89 5.80 6.37
CA MET A 153 -9.84 6.49 5.50
C MET A 153 -10.58 5.52 4.59
N GLY A 154 -9.91 4.53 4.03
CA GLY A 154 -10.52 3.46 3.24
C GLY A 154 -11.51 2.61 4.04
N CYS A 155 -11.20 2.27 5.28
CA CYS A 155 -12.10 1.56 6.19
C CYS A 155 -13.38 2.36 6.44
N ILE A 156 -13.23 3.63 6.82
CA ILE A 156 -14.36 4.51 7.12
C ILE A 156 -15.24 4.68 5.88
N ARG A 157 -14.64 4.94 4.72
CA ARG A 157 -15.38 5.07 3.45
C ARG A 157 -16.18 3.82 3.12
N LYS A 158 -15.55 2.63 3.17
CA LYS A 158 -16.22 1.34 2.91
C LYS A 158 -17.42 1.12 3.85
N THR A 159 -17.27 1.49 5.10
CA THR A 159 -18.33 1.36 6.10
C THR A 159 -19.50 2.30 5.83
N VAL A 160 -19.21 3.59 5.62
CA VAL A 160 -20.24 4.59 5.31
C VAL A 160 -20.98 4.22 4.03
N SER A 161 -20.27 3.76 3.00
CA SER A 161 -20.87 3.33 1.74
C SER A 161 -21.81 2.13 1.92
N ARG A 162 -21.41 1.12 2.70
CA ARG A 162 -22.29 -0.04 3.02
C ARG A 162 -23.52 0.36 3.82
N THR A 163 -23.34 1.25 4.79
CA THR A 163 -24.46 1.79 5.59
C THR A 163 -25.43 2.56 4.70
N LEU A 164 -24.93 3.34 3.76
CA LEU A 164 -25.76 4.07 2.79
C LEU A 164 -26.57 3.12 1.93
N ILE A 165 -25.98 2.06 1.39
CA ILE A 165 -26.67 1.04 0.59
C ILE A 165 -27.79 0.39 1.44
N LEU A 166 -27.49 0.05 2.69
CA LEU A 166 -28.46 -0.54 3.59
C LEU A 166 -29.64 0.43 3.87
N MET A 167 -29.35 1.70 4.11
CA MET A 167 -30.40 2.72 4.32
C MET A 167 -31.32 2.85 3.10
N VAL A 168 -30.74 2.89 1.90
CA VAL A 168 -31.49 2.96 0.65
C VAL A 168 -32.34 1.70 0.46
N SER A 169 -31.82 0.51 0.76
CA SER A 169 -32.54 -0.76 0.62
C SER A 169 -33.69 -0.87 1.62
N LEU A 170 -33.61 -0.24 2.77
CA LEU A 170 -34.70 -0.12 3.76
C LEU A 170 -35.77 0.93 3.38
N GLY A 171 -35.60 1.59 2.23
CA GLY A 171 -36.54 2.62 1.75
C GLY A 171 -36.44 3.96 2.46
N TYR A 172 -35.32 4.23 3.16
CA TYR A 172 -35.14 5.51 3.82
C TYR A 172 -35.01 6.66 2.80
N GLY A 173 -35.78 7.71 3.06
CA GLY A 173 -35.85 8.89 2.18
C GLY A 173 -36.89 8.80 1.06
N VAL A 174 -37.43 7.61 0.76
CA VAL A 174 -38.47 7.41 -0.26
C VAL A 174 -39.80 6.99 0.38
N VAL A 175 -39.74 6.04 1.32
CA VAL A 175 -40.96 5.47 1.95
C VAL A 175 -41.07 5.82 3.42
N LEU A 176 -39.92 5.91 4.12
CA LEU A 176 -39.86 6.17 5.55
C LEU A 176 -39.12 7.49 5.82
N PRO A 177 -39.83 8.53 6.33
CA PRO A 177 -39.14 9.81 6.64
C PRO A 177 -38.24 9.73 7.87
N PHE A 178 -38.42 8.72 8.74
CA PHE A 178 -37.62 8.55 9.96
C PHE A 178 -37.16 7.11 10.15
N LEU A 179 -35.85 6.91 10.36
CA LEU A 179 -35.34 5.65 10.87
C LEU A 179 -35.66 5.52 12.37
N SER A 180 -36.11 4.34 12.80
CA SER A 180 -36.22 4.06 14.23
C SER A 180 -34.86 4.07 14.90
N ASP A 181 -34.75 4.50 16.16
CA ASP A 181 -33.49 4.60 16.88
C ASP A 181 -32.76 3.26 17.04
N LEU A 182 -33.47 2.15 16.96
CA LEU A 182 -32.92 0.80 16.91
C LEU A 182 -32.16 0.54 15.62
N GLN A 183 -32.69 0.98 14.48
CA GLN A 183 -32.03 0.80 13.17
C GLN A 183 -30.73 1.62 13.08
N LYS A 184 -30.73 2.83 13.63
CA LYS A 184 -29.50 3.67 13.72
C LYS A 184 -28.42 3.02 14.57
N LYS A 185 -28.80 2.43 15.71
CA LYS A 185 -27.88 1.79 16.66
C LYS A 185 -27.27 0.48 16.12
N VAL A 186 -28.02 -0.26 15.29
CA VAL A 186 -27.55 -1.54 14.74
C VAL A 186 -26.67 -1.35 13.51
N CYS A 187 -26.94 -0.35 12.67
CA CYS A 187 -26.21 -0.15 11.42
C CYS A 187 -24.73 0.27 11.63
N ALA A 188 -24.44 1.11 12.62
CA ALA A 188 -23.11 1.67 12.80
C ALA A 188 -22.04 0.65 13.29
N PRO A 189 -22.23 -0.07 14.42
CA PRO A 189 -21.16 -0.91 14.96
C PRO A 189 -20.99 -2.25 14.23
N THR A 190 -22.05 -2.82 13.70
CA THR A 190 -22.02 -4.17 13.10
C THR A 190 -21.20 -4.24 11.83
N PHE A 191 -21.08 -3.14 11.07
CA PHE A 191 -20.32 -3.09 9.83
C PHE A 191 -18.94 -2.45 9.97
N MET A 192 -18.69 -1.65 11.01
CA MET A 192 -17.41 -0.96 11.20
C MET A 192 -16.27 -1.93 11.48
N LEU A 193 -16.44 -2.81 12.46
CA LEU A 193 -15.36 -3.66 12.94
C LEU A 193 -14.87 -4.69 11.88
N PRO A 194 -15.76 -5.49 11.26
CA PRO A 194 -15.30 -6.47 10.28
C PRO A 194 -14.75 -5.82 8.99
N ALA A 195 -15.26 -4.65 8.58
CA ALA A 195 -14.74 -3.94 7.44
C ALA A 195 -13.33 -3.38 7.68
N CYS A 196 -13.05 -2.85 8.87
CA CYS A 196 -11.72 -2.41 9.26
C CYS A 196 -10.75 -3.58 9.34
N ILE A 197 -11.14 -4.68 9.98
CA ILE A 197 -10.30 -5.87 10.09
C ILE A 197 -10.01 -6.45 8.70
N ALA A 198 -11.00 -6.60 7.83
CA ALA A 198 -10.81 -7.09 6.48
C ALA A 198 -9.87 -6.20 5.66
N SER A 199 -9.99 -4.87 5.77
CA SER A 199 -9.09 -3.94 5.07
C SER A 199 -7.66 -3.99 5.63
N LEU A 200 -7.49 -4.13 6.93
CA LEU A 200 -6.18 -4.27 7.56
C LEU A 200 -5.50 -5.59 7.16
N LEU A 201 -6.28 -6.67 7.06
CA LEU A 201 -5.77 -7.97 6.61
C LEU A 201 -5.40 -7.98 5.13
N ASP A 202 -6.21 -7.36 4.28
CA ASP A 202 -5.96 -7.23 2.84
C ASP A 202 -4.70 -6.41 2.53
N GLN A 203 -4.39 -5.43 3.39
CA GLN A 203 -3.22 -4.58 3.23
C GLN A 203 -2.01 -5.00 4.09
N ARG A 204 -2.11 -6.12 4.78
CA ARG A 204 -1.02 -6.67 5.61
C ARG A 204 0.28 -6.81 4.83
N GLU A 205 0.20 -7.28 3.60
CA GLU A 205 1.35 -7.41 2.68
C GLU A 205 2.01 -6.06 2.35
N LEU A 206 1.23 -4.96 2.38
CA LEU A 206 1.72 -3.62 2.11
C LEU A 206 2.29 -2.91 3.35
N ILE A 207 1.84 -3.31 4.55
CA ILE A 207 2.25 -2.71 5.82
C ILE A 207 3.49 -3.40 6.39
N LEU A 208 3.63 -4.70 6.17
CA LEU A 208 4.84 -5.41 6.52
C LEU A 208 5.95 -4.92 5.59
N PRO A 209 7.01 -4.30 6.13
CA PRO A 209 8.18 -4.02 5.31
C PRO A 209 8.66 -5.35 4.74
N TYR A 210 9.21 -5.35 3.54
CA TYR A 210 9.96 -6.47 3.00
C TYR A 210 11.18 -6.70 3.91
N THR A 211 10.93 -7.19 5.10
CA THR A 211 11.93 -7.84 5.94
C THR A 211 12.14 -9.19 5.30
N VAL A 212 13.04 -9.20 4.33
CA VAL A 212 13.65 -10.43 3.86
C VAL A 212 14.39 -10.99 5.07
N LEU A 213 13.98 -12.17 5.47
CA LEU A 213 14.75 -13.06 6.35
C LEU A 213 16.05 -13.44 5.67
#